data_a894e226939e35b03690d09e012eb3c1
#
_entry.id   a894e226939e35b03690d09e012eb3c1
#
_cell.length_a   1.000
_cell.length_b   1.000
_cell.length_c   1.000
_cell.angle_alpha   90.00
_cell.angle_beta   90.00
_cell.angle_gamma   90.00
#
_symmetry.space_group_name_H-M   'P 1'
#
loop_
_entity.id
_entity.type
_entity.pdbx_description
1 polymer ?
#
loop_
_entity_poly.entity_id
_entity_poly.type
_entity_poly.pdbx_seq_one_letter_code
_entity_poly.pdbx_strand_id
1 'polypeptide(L)'
;MAFFKTIREDIKAVFDRDPAAKSMAEVLLCYPGLHAILFHRFAHWLWKKKLYLLGRFVSHIGRFLTGIEIHPGAKIGKRFFIDHGMGVVIGETAEVGDDVTLYHGVTLGGVSLNKGKRHPTVGNNVIIGAGAKILGPFTVGKNSKVGSNSVVVKEVPPNSTVVGIPGRVVTDEKISVDFDHDKLPDPVAKAVTCLVDRVVEIEKEVERIKKDRDHEDNN
;
A
#
# COMPACT_ATOMS: atom_id res chain seq x y z
N MET A 1 -24.76 -19.32 0.01
CA MET A 1 -23.77 -19.80 -0.99
C MET A 1 -22.67 -18.77 -1.29
N ALA A 2 -22.94 -17.49 -1.52
CA ALA A 2 -21.89 -16.49 -1.84
C ALA A 2 -20.80 -16.31 -0.74
N PHE A 3 -21.17 -16.28 0.53
CA PHE A 3 -20.25 -16.12 1.65
C PHE A 3 -19.18 -17.22 1.73
N PHE A 4 -19.59 -18.50 1.68
CA PHE A 4 -18.66 -19.63 1.70
C PHE A 4 -17.74 -19.67 0.46
N LYS A 5 -18.26 -19.23 -0.70
CA LYS A 5 -17.46 -19.11 -1.90
C LYS A 5 -16.34 -18.07 -1.71
N THR A 6 -16.66 -16.91 -1.12
CA THR A 6 -15.66 -15.86 -0.83
C THR A 6 -14.59 -16.34 0.14
N ILE A 7 -14.96 -17.05 1.21
CA ILE A 7 -13.99 -17.62 2.15
C ILE A 7 -13.04 -18.60 1.45
N ARG A 8 -13.57 -19.46 0.59
CA ARG A 8 -12.74 -20.39 -0.17
C ARG A 8 -11.78 -19.66 -1.12
N GLU A 9 -12.22 -18.57 -1.73
CA GLU A 9 -11.40 -17.73 -2.59
C GLU A 9 -10.31 -17.00 -1.77
N ASP A 10 -10.61 -16.54 -0.56
CA ASP A 10 -9.63 -15.92 0.35
C ASP A 10 -8.56 -16.93 0.81
N ILE A 11 -8.95 -18.16 1.14
CA ILE A 11 -8.00 -19.23 1.49
C ILE A 11 -7.10 -19.57 0.30
N LYS A 12 -7.68 -19.68 -0.90
CA LYS A 12 -6.90 -19.95 -2.11
C LYS A 12 -5.87 -18.84 -2.37
N ALA A 13 -6.22 -17.58 -2.11
CA ALA A 13 -5.32 -16.46 -2.29
C ALA A 13 -4.03 -16.57 -1.43
N VAL A 14 -4.08 -17.21 -0.27
CA VAL A 14 -2.89 -17.48 0.57
C VAL A 14 -1.94 -18.40 -0.18
N PHE A 15 -2.42 -19.54 -0.69
CA PHE A 15 -1.58 -20.48 -1.43
C PHE A 15 -1.02 -19.92 -2.74
N ASP A 16 -1.78 -19.03 -3.39
CA ASP A 16 -1.35 -18.40 -4.64
C ASP A 16 -0.24 -17.34 -4.42
N ARG A 17 -0.10 -16.80 -3.19
CA ARG A 17 0.76 -15.64 -2.92
C ARG A 17 1.84 -15.84 -1.87
N ASP A 18 1.71 -16.87 -1.04
CA ASP A 18 2.73 -17.22 -0.06
C ASP A 18 3.37 -18.57 -0.41
N PRO A 19 4.61 -18.56 -0.94
CA PRO A 19 5.36 -19.78 -1.23
C PRO A 19 5.64 -20.64 0.01
N ALA A 20 5.56 -20.05 1.22
CA ALA A 20 5.77 -20.78 2.48
C ALA A 20 4.55 -21.61 2.91
N ALA A 21 3.36 -21.36 2.36
CA ALA A 21 2.14 -22.10 2.70
C ALA A 21 2.20 -23.56 2.25
N LYS A 22 2.30 -24.51 3.20
CA LYS A 22 2.50 -25.93 2.92
C LYS A 22 1.23 -26.76 2.99
N SER A 23 0.28 -26.40 3.85
CA SER A 23 -0.91 -27.21 4.07
C SER A 23 -2.13 -26.38 4.43
N MET A 24 -3.32 -26.93 4.15
CA MET A 24 -4.60 -26.31 4.52
C MET A 24 -4.71 -26.12 6.03
N ALA A 25 -4.22 -27.08 6.83
CA ALA A 25 -4.25 -26.99 8.29
C ALA A 25 -3.40 -25.80 8.78
N GLU A 26 -2.21 -25.64 8.22
CA GLU A 26 -1.32 -24.51 8.53
C GLU A 26 -1.99 -23.17 8.20
N VAL A 27 -2.57 -23.04 6.99
CA VAL A 27 -3.24 -21.81 6.56
C VAL A 27 -4.43 -21.47 7.47
N LEU A 28 -5.21 -22.48 7.87
CA LEU A 28 -6.36 -22.25 8.75
C LEU A 28 -5.97 -21.93 10.21
N LEU A 29 -4.83 -22.41 10.69
CA LEU A 29 -4.44 -22.28 12.10
C LEU A 29 -3.39 -21.18 12.34
N CYS A 30 -2.52 -20.88 11.36
CA CYS A 30 -1.33 -20.07 11.57
C CYS A 30 -1.28 -18.77 10.75
N TYR A 31 -2.31 -18.45 9.96
CA TYR A 31 -2.32 -17.24 9.14
C TYR A 31 -3.20 -16.14 9.74
N PRO A 32 -2.61 -15.20 10.50
CA PRO A 32 -3.38 -14.13 11.17
C PRO A 32 -4.11 -13.22 10.20
N GLY A 33 -3.56 -13.00 8.99
CA GLY A 33 -4.24 -12.24 7.93
C GLY A 33 -5.56 -12.87 7.51
N LEU A 34 -5.59 -14.19 7.32
CA LEU A 34 -6.83 -14.91 7.02
C LEU A 34 -7.84 -14.80 8.18
N HIS A 35 -7.38 -15.00 9.42
CA HIS A 35 -8.26 -14.86 10.60
C HIS A 35 -8.88 -13.47 10.68
N ALA A 36 -8.09 -12.42 10.49
CA ALA A 36 -8.58 -11.04 10.50
C ALA A 36 -9.66 -10.80 9.44
N ILE A 37 -9.48 -11.35 8.24
CA ILE A 37 -10.46 -11.26 7.15
C ILE A 37 -11.76 -11.99 7.54
N LEU A 38 -11.68 -13.16 8.13
CA LEU A 38 -12.86 -13.92 8.58
C LEU A 38 -13.62 -13.17 9.68
N PHE A 39 -12.92 -12.61 10.68
CA PHE A 39 -13.52 -11.75 11.71
C PHE A 39 -14.17 -10.53 11.07
N HIS A 40 -13.49 -9.88 10.13
CA HIS A 40 -14.05 -8.71 9.44
C HIS A 40 -15.31 -9.07 8.66
N ARG A 41 -15.33 -10.15 7.88
CA ARG A 41 -16.53 -10.54 7.11
C ARG A 41 -17.75 -10.75 8.00
N PHE A 42 -17.58 -11.36 9.19
CA PHE A 42 -18.63 -11.51 10.16
C PHE A 42 -19.02 -10.17 10.82
N ALA A 43 -18.04 -9.38 11.23
CA ALA A 43 -18.26 -8.04 11.80
C ALA A 43 -18.98 -7.10 10.81
N HIS A 44 -18.60 -7.16 9.54
CA HIS A 44 -19.24 -6.39 8.46
C HIS A 44 -20.69 -6.82 8.21
N TRP A 45 -20.97 -8.11 8.29
CA TRP A 45 -22.36 -8.60 8.20
C TRP A 45 -23.22 -8.04 9.35
N LEU A 46 -22.73 -8.04 10.60
CA LEU A 46 -23.40 -7.41 11.73
C LEU A 46 -23.61 -5.90 11.51
N TRP A 47 -22.58 -5.23 11.00
CA TRP A 47 -22.62 -3.80 10.68
C TRP A 47 -23.71 -3.48 9.65
N LYS A 48 -23.82 -4.27 8.59
CA LYS A 48 -24.90 -4.13 7.59
C LYS A 48 -26.30 -4.38 8.18
N LYS A 49 -26.42 -5.15 9.24
CA LYS A 49 -27.65 -5.35 9.99
C LYS A 49 -27.91 -4.24 11.02
N LYS A 50 -27.11 -3.15 11.01
CA LYS A 50 -27.15 -2.03 11.96
C LYS A 50 -26.86 -2.42 13.42
N LEU A 51 -26.31 -3.60 13.66
CA LEU A 51 -25.82 -4.08 14.96
C LEU A 51 -24.41 -3.53 15.22
N TYR A 52 -24.29 -2.20 15.26
CA TYR A 52 -23.00 -1.50 15.25
C TYR A 52 -22.09 -1.86 16.42
N LEU A 53 -22.65 -1.91 17.64
CA LEU A 53 -21.88 -2.26 18.83
C LEU A 53 -21.31 -3.68 18.72
N LEU A 54 -22.11 -4.65 18.30
CA LEU A 54 -21.68 -6.03 18.14
C LEU A 54 -20.62 -6.16 17.01
N GLY A 55 -20.83 -5.47 15.89
CA GLY A 55 -19.84 -5.44 14.81
C GLY A 55 -18.50 -4.86 15.28
N ARG A 56 -18.50 -3.77 16.05
CA ARG A 56 -17.28 -3.18 16.65
C ARG A 56 -16.63 -4.14 17.65
N PHE A 57 -17.41 -4.79 18.49
CA PHE A 57 -16.91 -5.73 19.48
C PHE A 57 -16.21 -6.93 18.82
N VAL A 58 -16.84 -7.54 17.79
CA VAL A 58 -16.22 -8.62 17.02
C VAL A 58 -14.93 -8.16 16.32
N SER A 59 -14.93 -6.97 15.73
CA SER A 59 -13.73 -6.38 15.14
C SER A 59 -12.62 -6.19 16.19
N HIS A 60 -12.95 -5.79 17.40
CA HIS A 60 -11.99 -5.62 18.50
C HIS A 60 -11.40 -6.97 18.96
N ILE A 61 -12.20 -8.02 19.04
CA ILE A 61 -11.71 -9.39 19.31
C ILE A 61 -10.72 -9.82 18.19
N GLY A 62 -11.09 -9.60 16.91
CA GLY A 62 -10.22 -9.91 15.78
C GLY A 62 -8.88 -9.19 15.89
N ARG A 63 -8.88 -7.88 16.20
CA ARG A 63 -7.67 -7.11 16.44
C ARG A 63 -6.81 -7.67 17.57
N PHE A 64 -7.43 -8.03 18.70
CA PHE A 64 -6.72 -8.59 19.85
C PHE A 64 -6.01 -9.92 19.50
N LEU A 65 -6.67 -10.78 18.74
CA LEU A 65 -6.16 -12.10 18.39
C LEU A 65 -5.12 -12.07 17.25
N THR A 66 -5.21 -11.08 16.35
CA THR A 66 -4.41 -11.06 15.10
C THR A 66 -3.41 -9.92 15.02
N GLY A 67 -3.56 -8.88 15.85
CA GLY A 67 -2.79 -7.63 15.72
C GLY A 67 -3.19 -6.78 14.50
N ILE A 68 -4.31 -7.12 13.83
CA ILE A 68 -4.81 -6.46 12.62
C ILE A 68 -6.15 -5.79 12.93
N GLU A 69 -6.25 -4.48 12.70
CA GLU A 69 -7.49 -3.74 12.86
C GLU A 69 -8.18 -3.50 11.52
N ILE A 70 -9.37 -4.07 11.34
CA ILE A 70 -10.24 -3.77 10.22
C ILE A 70 -11.58 -3.29 10.77
N HIS A 71 -11.92 -2.01 10.49
CA HIS A 71 -13.20 -1.46 10.91
C HIS A 71 -14.35 -2.21 10.22
N PRO A 72 -15.43 -2.59 10.92
CA PRO A 72 -16.53 -3.35 10.32
C PRO A 72 -17.29 -2.61 9.21
N GLY A 73 -17.17 -1.28 9.14
CA GLY A 73 -17.71 -0.47 8.05
C GLY A 73 -16.92 -0.53 6.75
N ALA A 74 -15.66 -0.94 6.79
CA ALA A 74 -14.82 -1.06 5.61
C ALA A 74 -15.40 -2.06 4.60
N LYS A 75 -15.22 -1.80 3.30
CA LYS A 75 -15.63 -2.71 2.23
C LYS A 75 -14.40 -3.43 1.71
N ILE A 76 -14.35 -4.73 1.85
CA ILE A 76 -13.22 -5.57 1.41
C ILE A 76 -13.70 -6.52 0.32
N GLY A 77 -13.01 -6.49 -0.81
CA GLY A 77 -13.22 -7.37 -1.96
C GLY A 77 -12.84 -8.82 -1.68
N LYS A 78 -12.72 -9.60 -2.73
CA LYS A 78 -12.36 -11.02 -2.67
C LYS A 78 -10.86 -11.21 -2.84
N ARG A 79 -10.38 -12.39 -2.41
CA ARG A 79 -8.97 -12.76 -2.59
C ARG A 79 -8.02 -11.72 -2.00
N PHE A 80 -8.48 -11.05 -0.93
CA PHE A 80 -7.68 -10.10 -0.18
C PHE A 80 -6.67 -10.87 0.66
N PHE A 81 -5.39 -10.51 0.57
CA PHE A 81 -4.30 -11.16 1.28
C PHE A 81 -3.56 -10.16 2.17
N ILE A 82 -3.38 -10.53 3.43
CA ILE A 82 -2.58 -9.77 4.38
C ILE A 82 -1.41 -10.66 4.82
N ASP A 83 -0.21 -10.28 4.41
CA ASP A 83 0.99 -10.99 4.76
C ASP A 83 1.59 -10.46 6.07
N HIS A 84 1.97 -11.37 6.99
CA HIS A 84 2.39 -11.10 8.37
C HIS A 84 1.36 -10.35 9.21
N GLY A 85 0.85 -9.25 8.76
CA GLY A 85 -0.33 -8.52 9.22
C GLY A 85 -0.19 -7.65 10.45
N MET A 86 0.76 -7.88 11.35
CA MET A 86 0.89 -7.11 12.58
C MET A 86 0.88 -5.60 12.33
N GLY A 87 0.03 -4.85 13.03
CA GLY A 87 -0.06 -3.39 12.93
C GLY A 87 -0.76 -2.86 11.68
N VAL A 88 -1.42 -3.70 10.89
CA VAL A 88 -2.30 -3.24 9.82
C VAL A 88 -3.52 -2.56 10.41
N VAL A 89 -3.90 -1.39 9.86
CA VAL A 89 -5.10 -0.64 10.24
C VAL A 89 -5.89 -0.24 9.00
N ILE A 90 -7.15 -0.68 8.93
CA ILE A 90 -8.09 -0.34 7.84
C ILE A 90 -9.29 0.41 8.44
N GLY A 91 -9.42 1.70 8.09
CA GLY A 91 -10.44 2.58 8.65
C GLY A 91 -11.84 2.38 8.06
N GLU A 92 -12.83 2.99 8.72
CA GLU A 92 -14.27 2.78 8.52
C GLU A 92 -14.75 2.90 7.07
N THR A 93 -14.33 3.93 6.35
CA THR A 93 -14.80 4.21 5.00
C THR A 93 -13.82 3.78 3.92
N ALA A 94 -12.84 2.94 4.28
CA ALA A 94 -11.92 2.34 3.31
C ALA A 94 -12.68 1.36 2.40
N GLU A 95 -12.27 1.36 1.14
CA GLU A 95 -12.74 0.41 0.13
C GLU A 95 -11.54 -0.27 -0.48
N VAL A 96 -11.53 -1.59 -0.46
CA VAL A 96 -10.46 -2.43 -1.00
C VAL A 96 -11.05 -3.33 -2.05
N GLY A 97 -10.48 -3.30 -3.24
CA GLY A 97 -10.90 -4.12 -4.38
C GLY A 97 -10.53 -5.59 -4.23
N ASP A 98 -10.71 -6.32 -5.33
CA ASP A 98 -10.34 -7.73 -5.41
C ASP A 98 -8.84 -7.89 -5.63
N ASP A 99 -8.28 -9.02 -5.21
CA ASP A 99 -6.87 -9.40 -5.44
C ASP A 99 -5.83 -8.43 -4.85
N VAL A 100 -6.16 -7.70 -3.80
CA VAL A 100 -5.25 -6.77 -3.14
C VAL A 100 -4.37 -7.52 -2.13
N THR A 101 -3.09 -7.14 -2.06
CA THR A 101 -2.12 -7.62 -1.08
C THR A 101 -1.66 -6.47 -0.19
N LEU A 102 -1.71 -6.66 1.13
CA LEU A 102 -1.12 -5.77 2.12
C LEU A 102 -0.06 -6.52 2.93
N TYR A 103 1.01 -5.81 3.26
CA TYR A 103 1.99 -6.27 4.22
C TYR A 103 1.74 -5.67 5.61
N HIS A 104 2.49 -6.15 6.62
CA HIS A 104 2.40 -5.65 7.99
C HIS A 104 2.57 -4.13 8.10
N GLY A 105 2.01 -3.54 9.13
CA GLY A 105 2.14 -2.11 9.43
C GLY A 105 1.47 -1.15 8.44
N VAL A 106 0.77 -1.64 7.42
CA VAL A 106 0.05 -0.79 6.46
C VAL A 106 -1.12 -0.08 7.14
N THR A 107 -1.32 1.20 6.82
CA THR A 107 -2.46 1.97 7.29
C THR A 107 -3.27 2.54 6.12
N LEU A 108 -4.56 2.21 6.07
CA LEU A 108 -5.55 2.89 5.23
C LEU A 108 -6.31 3.88 6.11
N GLY A 109 -5.76 5.10 6.23
CA GLY A 109 -6.14 6.10 7.23
C GLY A 109 -6.98 7.25 6.67
N GLY A 110 -7.75 7.88 7.56
CA GLY A 110 -8.50 9.10 7.28
C GLY A 110 -7.73 10.35 7.72
N VAL A 111 -7.99 11.48 7.05
CA VAL A 111 -7.40 12.79 7.36
C VAL A 111 -8.45 13.85 7.72
N SER A 112 -9.69 13.45 7.95
CA SER A 112 -10.79 14.36 8.26
C SER A 112 -11.59 13.90 9.46
N LEU A 113 -12.07 14.83 10.27
CA LEU A 113 -13.00 14.60 11.37
C LEU A 113 -14.47 14.56 10.91
N ASN A 114 -14.74 14.93 9.67
CA ASN A 114 -16.09 14.92 9.12
C ASN A 114 -16.58 13.48 8.91
N LYS A 115 -17.88 13.29 9.16
CA LYS A 115 -18.56 12.03 8.81
C LYS A 115 -18.60 11.87 7.29
N GLY A 116 -18.45 10.67 6.80
CA GLY A 116 -18.45 10.36 5.36
C GLY A 116 -17.15 9.75 4.87
N LYS A 117 -16.92 9.78 3.56
CA LYS A 117 -15.72 9.22 2.93
C LYS A 117 -14.47 10.01 3.37
N ARG A 118 -13.57 9.37 4.11
CA ARG A 118 -12.34 9.96 4.64
C ARG A 118 -11.14 9.02 4.56
N HIS A 119 -11.37 7.76 4.16
CA HIS A 119 -10.35 6.73 3.99
C HIS A 119 -10.20 6.38 2.51
N PRO A 120 -9.05 5.84 2.09
CA PRO A 120 -8.77 5.59 0.68
C PRO A 120 -9.66 4.50 0.06
N THR A 121 -9.71 4.55 -1.27
CA THR A 121 -10.19 3.46 -2.12
C THR A 121 -8.99 2.83 -2.79
N VAL A 122 -8.81 1.52 -2.62
CA VAL A 122 -7.75 0.74 -3.23
C VAL A 122 -8.34 -0.11 -4.34
N GLY A 123 -7.85 0.08 -5.56
CA GLY A 123 -8.30 -0.65 -6.75
C GLY A 123 -7.91 -2.13 -6.72
N ASN A 124 -8.36 -2.87 -7.72
CA ASN A 124 -8.06 -4.30 -7.85
C ASN A 124 -6.56 -4.52 -8.14
N ASN A 125 -6.05 -5.66 -7.68
CA ASN A 125 -4.68 -6.11 -7.94
C ASN A 125 -3.61 -5.09 -7.52
N VAL A 126 -3.83 -4.38 -6.40
CA VAL A 126 -2.88 -3.45 -5.82
C VAL A 126 -2.04 -4.16 -4.76
N ILE A 127 -0.76 -3.86 -4.73
CA ILE A 127 0.19 -4.35 -3.72
C ILE A 127 0.64 -3.15 -2.87
N ILE A 128 0.51 -3.25 -1.55
CA ILE A 128 0.92 -2.20 -0.61
C ILE A 128 2.00 -2.77 0.31
N GLY A 129 3.22 -2.28 0.14
CA GLY A 129 4.41 -2.72 0.87
C GLY A 129 4.36 -2.43 2.38
N ALA A 130 5.22 -3.12 3.11
CA ALA A 130 5.27 -3.07 4.57
C ALA A 130 5.41 -1.64 5.10
N GLY A 131 4.65 -1.32 6.14
CA GLY A 131 4.73 -0.01 6.79
C GLY A 131 4.14 1.16 6.02
N ALA A 132 3.68 0.99 4.77
CA ALA A 132 3.14 2.10 3.98
C ALA A 132 1.88 2.70 4.60
N LYS A 133 1.70 4.02 4.44
CA LYS A 133 0.55 4.78 4.93
C LYS A 133 -0.16 5.44 3.76
N ILE A 134 -1.44 5.11 3.56
CA ILE A 134 -2.30 5.72 2.56
C ILE A 134 -3.34 6.55 3.32
N LEU A 135 -3.24 7.89 3.22
CA LEU A 135 -3.95 8.81 4.10
C LEU A 135 -4.82 9.78 3.31
N GLY A 136 -6.13 9.57 3.32
CA GLY A 136 -7.12 10.44 2.69
C GLY A 136 -8.12 9.73 1.80
N PRO A 137 -9.18 10.41 1.36
CA PRO A 137 -10.29 9.82 0.62
C PRO A 137 -10.06 9.76 -0.90
N PHE A 138 -8.84 9.50 -1.32
CA PHE A 138 -8.48 9.38 -2.74
C PHE A 138 -8.37 7.90 -3.17
N THR A 139 -8.13 7.70 -4.46
CA THR A 139 -8.02 6.37 -5.06
C THR A 139 -6.57 5.98 -5.35
N VAL A 140 -6.20 4.77 -4.98
CA VAL A 140 -5.04 4.06 -5.52
C VAL A 140 -5.54 3.20 -6.68
N GLY A 141 -5.11 3.54 -7.89
CA GLY A 141 -5.56 2.90 -9.12
C GLY A 141 -5.22 1.41 -9.19
N LYS A 142 -5.99 0.66 -9.97
CA LYS A 142 -5.77 -0.78 -10.17
C LYS A 142 -4.36 -1.11 -10.67
N ASN A 143 -3.86 -2.29 -10.35
CA ASN A 143 -2.54 -2.81 -10.75
C ASN A 143 -1.37 -1.93 -10.29
N SER A 144 -1.57 -1.06 -9.30
CA SER A 144 -0.51 -0.19 -8.80
C SER A 144 0.22 -0.82 -7.62
N LYS A 145 1.43 -0.36 -7.38
CA LYS A 145 2.27 -0.77 -6.26
C LYS A 145 2.60 0.44 -5.38
N VAL A 146 2.59 0.22 -4.08
CA VAL A 146 3.06 1.20 -3.09
C VAL A 146 4.27 0.59 -2.40
N GLY A 147 5.42 1.25 -2.50
CA GLY A 147 6.66 0.79 -1.87
C GLY A 147 6.58 0.81 -0.35
N SER A 148 7.41 -0.02 0.27
CA SER A 148 7.47 -0.12 1.74
C SER A 148 7.79 1.23 2.37
N ASN A 149 7.17 1.52 3.52
CA ASN A 149 7.29 2.78 4.28
C ASN A 149 6.92 4.06 3.52
N SER A 150 6.30 3.97 2.36
CA SER A 150 5.83 5.14 1.62
C SER A 150 4.63 5.79 2.31
N VAL A 151 4.54 7.12 2.22
CA VAL A 151 3.39 7.89 2.73
C VAL A 151 2.66 8.54 1.58
N VAL A 152 1.55 7.93 1.17
CA VAL A 152 0.74 8.38 0.03
C VAL A 152 -0.39 9.27 0.54
N VAL A 153 -0.43 10.51 0.02
CA VAL A 153 -1.40 11.55 0.41
C VAL A 153 -2.14 12.15 -0.79
N LYS A 154 -1.93 11.56 -1.98
CA LYS A 154 -2.56 11.99 -3.24
C LYS A 154 -2.96 10.76 -4.06
N GLU A 155 -3.85 10.99 -5.02
CA GLU A 155 -4.30 9.97 -5.96
C GLU A 155 -3.13 9.30 -6.70
N VAL A 156 -3.26 8.00 -6.89
CA VAL A 156 -2.30 7.16 -7.62
C VAL A 156 -2.96 6.65 -8.89
N PRO A 157 -2.40 6.97 -10.08
CA PRO A 157 -2.92 6.45 -11.34
C PRO A 157 -2.86 4.92 -11.41
N PRO A 158 -3.71 4.27 -12.22
CA PRO A 158 -3.59 2.84 -12.48
C PRO A 158 -2.22 2.46 -13.07
N ASN A 159 -1.79 1.23 -12.82
CA ASN A 159 -0.53 0.66 -13.34
C ASN A 159 0.72 1.47 -12.96
N SER A 160 0.71 2.10 -11.80
CA SER A 160 1.79 2.98 -11.33
C SER A 160 2.47 2.43 -10.10
N THR A 161 3.74 2.77 -9.91
CA THR A 161 4.48 2.53 -8.66
C THR A 161 4.66 3.86 -7.92
N VAL A 162 4.41 3.83 -6.60
CA VAL A 162 4.61 4.99 -5.72
C VAL A 162 5.61 4.66 -4.63
N VAL A 163 6.60 5.53 -4.42
CA VAL A 163 7.62 5.37 -3.37
C VAL A 163 7.92 6.69 -2.68
N GLY A 164 8.40 6.61 -1.44
CA GLY A 164 8.96 7.73 -0.68
C GLY A 164 7.97 8.44 0.24
N ILE A 165 8.47 9.48 0.94
CA ILE A 165 7.76 10.32 1.90
C ILE A 165 8.00 11.80 1.55
N PRO A 166 6.99 12.53 1.05
CA PRO A 166 5.70 12.06 0.56
C PRO A 166 5.86 11.17 -0.69
N GLY A 167 4.90 10.24 -0.88
CA GLY A 167 4.89 9.30 -2.00
C GLY A 167 4.84 10.00 -3.35
N ARG A 168 5.73 9.60 -4.25
CA ARG A 168 5.82 10.09 -5.63
C ARG A 168 5.61 8.94 -6.61
N VAL A 169 4.85 9.18 -7.65
CA VAL A 169 4.67 8.22 -8.74
C VAL A 169 5.98 8.13 -9.52
N VAL A 170 6.47 6.91 -9.68
CA VAL A 170 7.63 6.61 -10.52
C VAL A 170 7.17 5.75 -11.67
N THR A 171 7.27 6.29 -12.87
CA THR A 171 6.96 5.61 -14.13
C THR A 171 8.22 4.97 -14.67
N ASP A 172 8.51 3.74 -14.22
CA ASP A 172 9.43 2.87 -14.96
C ASP A 172 8.59 1.74 -15.57
N GLU A 173 8.50 1.73 -16.89
CA GLU A 173 7.69 0.78 -17.68
C GLU A 173 8.13 -0.70 -17.55
N LYS A 174 9.18 -0.98 -16.78
CA LYS A 174 9.80 -2.30 -16.66
C LYS A 174 9.66 -2.97 -15.29
N ILE A 175 8.92 -2.41 -14.34
CA ILE A 175 8.71 -3.09 -13.06
C ILE A 175 7.64 -4.16 -13.27
N SER A 176 8.08 -5.41 -13.40
CA SER A 176 7.19 -6.56 -13.47
C SER A 176 6.27 -6.62 -12.24
N VAL A 177 5.11 -7.25 -12.39
CA VAL A 177 4.08 -7.35 -11.33
C VAL A 177 4.54 -8.22 -10.15
N ASP A 178 5.72 -8.83 -10.24
CA ASP A 178 6.27 -9.73 -9.25
C ASP A 178 6.98 -8.98 -8.10
N PHE A 179 7.02 -9.61 -6.95
CA PHE A 179 7.47 -9.22 -5.61
C PHE A 179 8.86 -8.54 -5.49
N ASP A 180 9.37 -7.86 -6.50
CA ASP A 180 10.67 -7.16 -6.54
C ASP A 180 10.68 -5.91 -5.63
N HIS A 181 10.50 -6.11 -4.33
CA HIS A 181 10.54 -5.01 -3.35
C HIS A 181 11.94 -4.42 -3.16
N ASP A 182 12.99 -5.10 -3.61
CA ASP A 182 14.39 -4.69 -3.58
C ASP A 182 14.78 -3.77 -4.75
N LYS A 183 13.95 -3.71 -5.81
CA LYS A 183 14.21 -2.90 -7.02
C LYS A 183 13.35 -1.64 -7.11
N LEU A 184 12.93 -1.09 -5.97
CA LEU A 184 12.16 0.15 -5.97
C LEU A 184 13.05 1.33 -6.41
N PRO A 185 12.60 2.14 -7.39
CA PRO A 185 13.36 3.30 -7.84
C PRO A 185 13.45 4.35 -6.72
N ASP A 186 14.62 4.94 -6.55
CA ASP A 186 14.81 6.09 -5.67
C ASP A 186 14.73 7.39 -6.49
N PRO A 187 13.59 8.09 -6.48
CA PRO A 187 13.42 9.33 -7.23
C PRO A 187 14.24 10.48 -6.65
N VAL A 188 14.63 10.42 -5.38
CA VAL A 188 15.47 11.45 -4.76
C VAL A 188 16.91 11.25 -5.18
N ALA A 189 17.43 10.04 -5.15
CA ALA A 189 18.78 9.75 -5.64
C ALA A 189 18.95 10.13 -7.12
N LYS A 190 17.98 9.79 -7.98
CA LYS A 190 18.01 10.20 -9.41
C LYS A 190 18.03 11.73 -9.57
N ALA A 191 17.21 12.46 -8.81
CA ALA A 191 17.18 13.92 -8.86
C ALA A 191 18.49 14.55 -8.34
N VAL A 192 19.07 14.00 -7.28
CA VAL A 192 20.35 14.45 -6.72
C VAL A 192 21.48 14.20 -7.74
N THR A 193 21.55 13.03 -8.35
CA THR A 193 22.55 12.72 -9.38
C THR A 193 22.47 13.71 -10.55
N CYS A 194 21.26 13.97 -11.06
CA CYS A 194 21.06 14.93 -12.15
C CYS A 194 21.49 16.36 -11.75
N LEU A 195 21.25 16.77 -10.50
CA LEU A 195 21.71 18.08 -10.01
C LEU A 195 23.24 18.13 -9.86
N VAL A 196 23.87 17.08 -9.38
CA VAL A 196 25.34 16.99 -9.28
C VAL A 196 25.97 17.07 -10.66
N ASP A 197 25.45 16.32 -11.64
CA ASP A 197 25.95 16.37 -13.02
C ASP A 197 25.84 17.80 -13.60
N ARG A 198 24.73 18.49 -13.34
CA ARG A 198 24.53 19.86 -13.80
C ARG A 198 25.45 20.87 -13.12
N VAL A 199 25.74 20.69 -11.83
CA VAL A 199 26.73 21.52 -11.11
C VAL A 199 28.12 21.35 -11.72
N VAL A 200 28.54 20.12 -11.99
CA VAL A 200 29.84 19.83 -12.64
C VAL A 200 29.95 20.46 -14.04
N GLU A 201 28.86 20.45 -14.82
CA GLU A 201 28.84 21.14 -16.11
C GLU A 201 29.02 22.65 -15.96
N ILE A 202 28.29 23.26 -15.02
CA ILE A 202 28.39 24.70 -14.76
C ILE A 202 29.80 25.08 -14.27
N GLU A 203 30.39 24.30 -13.40
CA GLU A 203 31.78 24.54 -12.93
C GLU A 203 32.76 24.55 -14.07
N LYS A 204 32.68 23.60 -15.02
CA LYS A 204 33.53 23.55 -16.22
C LYS A 204 33.33 24.77 -17.12
N GLU A 205 32.10 25.23 -17.27
CA GLU A 205 31.81 26.41 -18.09
C GLU A 205 32.33 27.71 -17.45
N VAL A 206 32.21 27.84 -16.13
CA VAL A 206 32.78 28.95 -15.37
C VAL A 206 34.31 28.97 -15.46
N GLU A 207 34.99 27.82 -15.35
CA GLU A 207 36.44 27.74 -15.53
C GLU A 207 36.88 28.15 -16.94
N ARG A 208 36.10 27.77 -17.97
CA ARG A 208 36.36 28.17 -19.35
C ARG A 208 36.27 29.69 -19.53
N ILE A 209 35.18 30.28 -19.04
CA ILE A 209 34.94 31.74 -19.09
C ILE A 209 36.07 32.50 -18.38
N LYS A 210 36.52 32.00 -17.20
CA LYS A 210 37.66 32.62 -16.47
C LYS A 210 38.94 32.60 -17.28
N LYS A 211 39.26 31.48 -17.93
CA LYS A 211 40.47 31.36 -18.77
C LYS A 211 40.41 32.29 -19.96
N ASP A 212 39.27 32.39 -20.64
CA ASP A 212 39.07 33.26 -21.80
C ASP A 212 39.23 34.72 -21.39
N ARG A 213 38.71 35.15 -20.25
CA ARG A 213 38.86 36.50 -19.71
C ARG A 213 40.32 36.81 -19.34
N ASP A 214 41.04 35.90 -18.67
CA ASP A 214 42.42 36.12 -18.29
C ASP A 214 43.34 36.16 -19.50
N HIS A 215 42.96 35.61 -20.67
CA HIS A 215 43.62 35.77 -21.95
C HIS A 215 43.34 37.11 -22.61
N GLU A 216 42.14 37.67 -22.46
CA GLU A 216 41.80 39.00 -22.99
C GLU A 216 42.48 40.13 -22.21
N ASP A 217 42.61 39.99 -20.88
CA ASP A 217 43.23 41.00 -20.00
C ASP A 217 44.80 41.04 -20.14
N ASN A 218 45.41 40.02 -20.76
CA ASN A 218 46.85 39.93 -20.96
C ASN A 218 47.35 40.26 -22.39
N ASN A 219 46.45 40.70 -23.29
CA ASN A 219 46.77 41.18 -24.65
C ASN A 219 46.45 42.68 -24.79
#